data_cecce85708b7d5ce30968f6b976498e1
#
_entry.id   cecce85708b7d5ce30968f6b976498e1
#
_cell.length_a   1.000
_cell.length_b   1.000
_cell.length_c   1.000
_cell.angle_alpha   90.00
_cell.angle_beta   90.00
_cell.angle_gamma   90.00
#
_symmetry.space_group_name_H-M   'P 1'
#
loop_
_entity.id
_entity.type
_entity.pdbx_description
1 polymer ?
#
loop_
_entity_poly.entity_id
_entity_poly.type
_entity_poly.pdbx_seq_one_letter_code
_entity_poly.pdbx_strand_id
1 'polypeptide(L)'
;MTSSSINLSQATLVERSDITDDLMVIKMRPDEGHFNFKPGQYCTLGLDGIERAYSIGSAPHEGVLELFVELVLDGALTPKMWSLKLGDSMTLRPRAKGIFTMSTKVHHHVMLGTVTGIVPYVSILRSHLYKGDEGHKFYVFLGASYEDELTYDKELQDMANEYPDMISFIPTVSRPSEERNTNWNGATGRVNTIYESYLDGLDLPKDDTLIYTCGHPGMIVDVRAKAVPAGWQFTEERFWKE
;
A
#
# COMPACT_ATOMS: atom_id res chain seq x y z
N MET A 1 -5.38 26.06 33.28
CA MET A 1 -5.39 25.81 31.83
C MET A 1 -5.96 24.42 31.61
N THR A 2 -7.23 24.35 31.29
CA THR A 2 -7.93 23.08 31.05
C THR A 2 -7.45 22.54 29.71
N SER A 3 -6.67 21.46 29.74
CA SER A 3 -6.37 20.63 28.58
C SER A 3 -7.72 20.15 28.03
N SER A 4 -8.13 20.72 26.89
CA SER A 4 -9.25 20.16 26.14
C SER A 4 -8.78 18.78 25.65
N SER A 5 -9.24 17.72 26.30
CA SER A 5 -9.11 16.36 25.79
C SER A 5 -9.77 16.34 24.40
N ILE A 6 -8.99 16.20 23.35
CA ILE A 6 -9.52 15.93 22.01
C ILE A 6 -10.26 14.60 22.16
N ASN A 7 -11.59 14.65 22.09
CA ASN A 7 -12.37 13.43 22.04
C ASN A 7 -12.05 12.77 20.70
N LEU A 8 -11.24 11.71 20.72
CA LEU A 8 -10.87 10.96 19.51
C LEU A 8 -12.04 10.07 19.13
N SER A 9 -12.39 10.05 17.85
CA SER A 9 -13.31 9.06 17.30
C SER A 9 -12.75 7.65 17.52
N GLN A 10 -13.62 6.65 17.45
CA GLN A 10 -13.25 5.25 17.52
C GLN A 10 -13.44 4.59 16.15
N ALA A 11 -12.75 3.51 15.91
CA ALA A 11 -13.00 2.60 14.81
C ALA A 11 -12.99 1.17 15.36
N THR A 12 -14.02 0.41 15.01
CA THR A 12 -14.25 -0.96 15.48
C THR A 12 -13.71 -1.97 14.48
N LEU A 13 -12.96 -2.97 14.96
CA LEU A 13 -12.45 -4.10 14.16
C LEU A 13 -13.62 -4.99 13.73
N VAL A 14 -13.89 -5.02 12.43
CA VAL A 14 -15.05 -5.77 11.86
C VAL A 14 -14.63 -6.99 11.04
N GLU A 15 -13.38 -7.03 10.56
CA GLU A 15 -12.83 -8.17 9.81
C GLU A 15 -11.34 -8.28 10.10
N ARG A 16 -10.82 -9.51 10.17
CA ARG A 16 -9.41 -9.83 10.32
C ARG A 16 -9.06 -11.07 9.53
N SER A 17 -7.99 -10.98 8.75
CA SER A 17 -7.39 -12.10 8.02
C SER A 17 -5.91 -12.15 8.35
N ASP A 18 -5.49 -13.18 9.05
CA ASP A 18 -4.07 -13.45 9.30
C ASP A 18 -3.50 -14.13 8.05
N ILE A 19 -2.50 -13.50 7.45
CA ILE A 19 -1.88 -13.92 6.17
C ILE A 19 -0.69 -14.84 6.47
N THR A 20 0.21 -14.36 7.33
CA THR A 20 1.34 -15.10 7.88
C THR A 20 1.37 -14.88 9.40
N ASP A 21 2.37 -15.44 10.10
CA ASP A 21 2.53 -15.20 11.54
C ASP A 21 2.77 -13.72 11.87
N ASP A 22 3.27 -12.94 10.92
CA ASP A 22 3.65 -11.54 11.08
C ASP A 22 2.93 -10.55 10.13
N LEU A 23 2.00 -11.04 9.29
CA LEU A 23 1.22 -10.20 8.38
C LEU A 23 -0.28 -10.44 8.57
N MET A 24 -1.05 -9.36 8.70
CA MET A 24 -2.52 -9.43 8.72
C MET A 24 -3.17 -8.29 7.94
N VAL A 25 -4.34 -8.56 7.37
CA VAL A 25 -5.25 -7.54 6.85
C VAL A 25 -6.42 -7.38 7.81
N ILE A 26 -6.70 -6.15 8.20
CA ILE A 26 -7.84 -5.84 9.07
C ILE A 26 -8.74 -4.78 8.43
N LYS A 27 -10.05 -4.86 8.73
CA LYS A 27 -11.00 -3.80 8.40
C LYS A 27 -11.53 -3.17 9.67
N MET A 28 -11.34 -1.86 9.74
CA MET A 28 -11.81 -1.02 10.84
C MET A 28 -13.00 -0.18 10.35
N ARG A 29 -14.12 -0.25 11.05
CA ARG A 29 -15.29 0.60 10.75
C ARG A 29 -15.28 1.82 11.66
N PRO A 30 -15.23 3.05 11.11
CA PRO A 30 -15.36 4.26 11.91
C PRO A 30 -16.73 4.30 12.59
N ASP A 31 -16.78 4.56 13.91
CA ASP A 31 -18.02 4.50 14.69
C ASP A 31 -18.91 5.75 14.46
N GLU A 32 -18.30 6.88 14.10
CA GLU A 32 -18.99 8.16 13.85
C GLU A 32 -19.39 8.35 12.36
N GLY A 33 -19.58 7.26 11.62
CA GLY A 33 -20.03 7.30 10.23
C GLY A 33 -18.89 7.38 9.23
N HIS A 34 -18.85 8.41 8.37
CA HIS A 34 -17.97 8.43 7.22
C HIS A 34 -16.60 9.04 7.54
N PHE A 35 -15.53 8.30 7.27
CA PHE A 35 -14.17 8.82 7.33
C PHE A 35 -13.70 9.27 5.94
N ASN A 36 -13.50 10.58 5.78
CA ASN A 36 -13.12 11.15 4.48
C ASN A 36 -11.62 11.04 4.24
N PHE A 37 -11.24 10.46 3.13
CA PHE A 37 -9.85 10.39 2.67
C PHE A 37 -9.76 10.36 1.13
N LYS A 38 -8.57 10.64 0.61
CA LYS A 38 -8.22 10.41 -0.80
C LYS A 38 -7.46 9.10 -0.91
N PRO A 39 -7.67 8.30 -1.97
CA PRO A 39 -6.89 7.08 -2.20
C PRO A 39 -5.38 7.36 -2.15
N GLY A 40 -4.64 6.50 -1.45
CA GLY A 40 -3.22 6.68 -1.19
C GLY A 40 -2.87 7.41 0.11
N GLN A 41 -3.86 8.01 0.81
CA GLN A 41 -3.65 8.59 2.14
C GLN A 41 -3.61 7.53 3.25
N TYR A 42 -3.17 7.94 4.44
CA TYR A 42 -3.15 7.13 5.64
C TYR A 42 -4.07 7.70 6.73
N CYS A 43 -4.56 6.82 7.60
CA CYS A 43 -5.19 7.17 8.85
C CYS A 43 -4.21 7.04 10.03
N THR A 44 -4.54 7.63 11.16
CA THR A 44 -3.80 7.44 12.42
C THR A 44 -4.70 6.73 13.40
N LEU A 45 -4.29 5.51 13.78
CA LEU A 45 -4.96 4.68 14.77
C LEU A 45 -4.13 4.56 16.05
N GLY A 46 -4.81 4.34 17.16
CA GLY A 46 -4.15 4.25 18.45
C GLY A 46 -4.80 3.28 19.44
N LEU A 47 -3.96 2.72 20.31
CA LEU A 47 -4.33 1.92 21.49
C LEU A 47 -3.50 2.38 22.68
N ASP A 48 -4.10 2.48 23.85
CA ASP A 48 -3.42 2.83 25.12
C ASP A 48 -2.56 4.10 25.01
N GLY A 49 -3.01 5.10 24.22
CA GLY A 49 -2.28 6.34 24.02
C GLY A 49 -1.10 6.27 23.01
N ILE A 50 -0.86 5.10 22.41
CA ILE A 50 0.15 4.90 21.39
C ILE A 50 -0.53 5.00 20.01
N GLU A 51 -0.08 5.93 19.16
CA GLU A 51 -0.67 6.16 17.84
C GLU A 51 0.36 5.91 16.74
N ARG A 52 -0.09 5.32 15.62
CA ARG A 52 0.70 5.12 14.39
C ARG A 52 -0.13 5.39 13.14
N ALA A 53 0.57 5.74 12.08
CA ALA A 53 0.01 5.93 10.75
C ALA A 53 -0.07 4.58 10.03
N TYR A 54 -1.19 4.35 9.33
CA TYR A 54 -1.42 3.19 8.48
C TYR A 54 -2.03 3.64 7.16
N SER A 55 -1.44 3.23 6.06
CA SER A 55 -2.04 3.43 4.73
C SER A 55 -3.39 2.76 4.65
N ILE A 56 -4.33 3.42 4.00
CA ILE A 56 -5.68 2.92 3.80
C ILE A 56 -5.74 2.17 2.47
N GLY A 57 -6.06 0.86 2.52
CA GLY A 57 -6.17 -0.02 1.35
C GLY A 57 -7.55 0.01 0.70
N SER A 58 -8.59 0.27 1.47
CA SER A 58 -9.93 0.45 0.95
C SER A 58 -10.04 1.69 0.06
N ALA A 59 -11.01 1.68 -0.85
CA ALA A 59 -11.43 2.90 -1.55
C ALA A 59 -12.46 3.68 -0.71
N PRO A 60 -12.59 5.01 -0.89
CA PRO A 60 -13.48 5.84 -0.07
C PRO A 60 -14.96 5.42 -0.07
N HIS A 61 -15.42 4.77 -1.12
CA HIS A 61 -16.80 4.31 -1.25
C HIS A 61 -17.10 3.02 -0.46
N GLU A 62 -16.08 2.29 0.02
CA GLU A 62 -16.26 1.01 0.71
C GLU A 62 -16.75 1.16 2.17
N GLY A 63 -16.63 2.34 2.76
CA GLY A 63 -17.18 2.65 4.10
C GLY A 63 -16.42 2.02 5.27
N VAL A 64 -15.28 1.39 5.03
CA VAL A 64 -14.36 0.81 6.02
C VAL A 64 -12.94 1.30 5.75
N LEU A 65 -12.06 1.15 6.74
CA LEU A 65 -10.62 1.37 6.61
C LEU A 65 -9.95 0.00 6.59
N GLU A 66 -9.55 -0.46 5.41
CA GLU A 66 -8.75 -1.67 5.26
C GLU A 66 -7.27 -1.34 5.44
N LEU A 67 -6.59 -2.10 6.28
CA LEU A 67 -5.19 -1.91 6.63
C LEU A 67 -4.45 -3.22 6.48
N PHE A 68 -3.26 -3.17 5.90
CA PHE A 68 -2.33 -4.28 5.87
C PHE A 68 -1.20 -4.00 6.86
N VAL A 69 -1.10 -4.82 7.88
CA VAL A 69 -0.27 -4.58 9.05
C VAL A 69 0.80 -5.66 9.18
N GLU A 70 2.05 -5.24 9.35
CA GLU A 70 3.18 -6.08 9.68
C GLU A 70 3.46 -6.01 11.18
N LEU A 71 3.69 -7.17 11.80
CA LEU A 71 4.06 -7.29 13.20
C LEU A 71 5.51 -6.86 13.40
N VAL A 72 5.69 -5.79 14.14
CA VAL A 72 6.99 -5.37 14.64
C VAL A 72 7.08 -5.84 16.08
N LEU A 73 7.81 -6.93 16.38
CA LEU A 73 7.85 -7.57 17.68
C LEU A 73 8.23 -6.63 18.82
N ASP A 74 9.23 -5.77 18.60
CA ASP A 74 9.66 -4.74 19.56
C ASP A 74 8.89 -3.41 19.39
N GLY A 75 7.87 -3.41 18.54
CA GLY A 75 7.03 -2.25 18.28
C GLY A 75 6.06 -1.98 19.43
N ALA A 76 5.75 -0.70 19.66
CA ALA A 76 4.85 -0.33 20.76
C ALA A 76 3.37 -0.62 20.48
N LEU A 77 2.93 -0.63 19.21
CA LEU A 77 1.51 -0.74 18.84
C LEU A 77 1.15 -2.07 18.19
N THR A 78 1.94 -2.56 17.23
CA THR A 78 1.57 -3.76 16.44
C THR A 78 1.40 -5.02 17.30
N PRO A 79 2.20 -5.31 18.37
CA PRO A 79 1.92 -6.44 19.25
C PRO A 79 0.56 -6.34 19.96
N LYS A 80 0.11 -5.11 20.28
CA LYS A 80 -1.22 -4.88 20.86
C LYS A 80 -2.33 -5.10 19.82
N MET A 81 -2.10 -4.69 18.57
CA MET A 81 -3.05 -4.93 17.47
C MET A 81 -3.24 -6.44 17.21
N TRP A 82 -2.17 -7.24 17.38
CA TRP A 82 -2.24 -8.70 17.25
C TRP A 82 -3.17 -9.37 18.28
N SER A 83 -3.37 -8.75 19.45
CA SER A 83 -4.28 -9.27 20.49
C SER A 83 -5.75 -8.84 20.29
N LEU A 84 -6.05 -7.95 19.33
CA LEU A 84 -7.41 -7.50 19.06
C LEU A 84 -8.30 -8.63 18.53
N LYS A 85 -9.56 -8.59 18.96
CA LYS A 85 -10.64 -9.47 18.50
C LYS A 85 -11.70 -8.67 17.77
N LEU A 86 -12.50 -9.33 16.96
CA LEU A 86 -13.65 -8.71 16.32
C LEU A 86 -14.54 -8.03 17.37
N GLY A 87 -14.89 -6.77 17.12
CA GLY A 87 -15.63 -5.91 18.04
C GLY A 87 -14.76 -5.00 18.92
N ASP A 88 -13.46 -5.26 19.03
CA ASP A 88 -12.56 -4.35 19.74
C ASP A 88 -12.38 -3.04 18.94
N SER A 89 -12.11 -1.94 19.64
CA SER A 89 -12.00 -0.62 19.03
C SER A 89 -10.62 -0.01 19.24
N MET A 90 -10.21 0.80 18.28
CA MET A 90 -9.02 1.66 18.34
C MET A 90 -9.44 3.13 18.25
N THR A 91 -8.67 4.02 18.85
CA THR A 91 -8.85 5.46 18.61
C THR A 91 -8.48 5.79 17.17
N LEU A 92 -9.26 6.69 16.55
CA LEU A 92 -9.05 7.17 15.19
C LEU A 92 -8.90 8.69 15.19
N ARG A 93 -7.83 9.21 14.65
CA ARG A 93 -7.69 10.65 14.41
C ARG A 93 -8.71 11.10 13.35
N PRO A 94 -9.34 12.28 13.50
CA PRO A 94 -10.50 12.67 12.69
C PRO A 94 -10.17 12.99 11.22
N ARG A 95 -8.90 13.01 10.83
CA ARG A 95 -8.49 13.37 9.47
C ARG A 95 -7.44 12.42 8.94
N ALA A 96 -7.64 11.97 7.71
CA ALA A 96 -6.60 11.33 6.92
C ALA A 96 -5.47 12.32 6.61
N LYS A 97 -4.27 11.81 6.42
CA LYS A 97 -3.07 12.58 6.09
C LYS A 97 -2.31 11.91 4.94
N GLY A 98 -1.24 12.57 4.49
CA GLY A 98 -0.43 12.11 3.37
C GLY A 98 -0.76 12.84 2.07
N ILE A 99 0.26 12.96 1.24
CA ILE A 99 0.17 13.58 -0.09
C ILE A 99 0.44 12.56 -1.21
N PHE A 100 0.62 11.29 -0.84
CA PHE A 100 0.92 10.20 -1.74
C PHE A 100 -0.37 9.71 -2.41
N THR A 101 -0.87 10.52 -3.33
CA THR A 101 -2.12 10.27 -4.04
C THR A 101 -1.85 10.19 -5.55
N MET A 102 -2.79 9.61 -6.29
CA MET A 102 -2.70 9.59 -7.75
C MET A 102 -2.56 11.00 -8.32
N SER A 103 -1.58 11.21 -9.18
CA SER A 103 -1.43 12.46 -9.94
C SER A 103 -2.40 12.45 -11.14
N THR A 104 -3.13 13.54 -11.31
CA THR A 104 -3.96 13.78 -12.51
C THR A 104 -3.22 14.53 -13.62
N LYS A 105 -1.91 14.79 -13.43
CA LYS A 105 -1.09 15.57 -14.37
C LYS A 105 -0.33 14.68 -15.35
N VAL A 106 -0.32 13.39 -15.13
CA VAL A 106 0.34 12.37 -15.96
C VAL A 106 -0.61 11.21 -16.22
N HIS A 107 -0.39 10.50 -17.32
CA HIS A 107 -1.23 9.35 -17.70
C HIS A 107 -0.60 8.00 -17.39
N HIS A 108 0.72 7.94 -17.17
CA HIS A 108 1.44 6.71 -16.87
C HIS A 108 1.90 6.70 -15.40
N HIS A 109 1.50 5.67 -14.65
CA HIS A 109 1.78 5.50 -13.22
C HIS A 109 2.58 4.22 -12.99
N VAL A 110 3.87 4.37 -12.70
CA VAL A 110 4.75 3.24 -12.36
C VAL A 110 4.80 3.12 -10.85
N MET A 111 4.21 2.06 -10.30
CA MET A 111 3.96 1.90 -8.86
C MET A 111 4.80 0.74 -8.32
N LEU A 112 5.85 1.02 -7.55
CA LEU A 112 6.72 0.02 -6.95
C LEU A 112 6.42 -0.08 -5.44
N GLY A 113 5.94 -1.25 -5.02
CA GLY A 113 5.64 -1.56 -3.62
C GLY A 113 6.37 -2.79 -3.13
N THR A 114 6.67 -2.83 -1.83
CA THR A 114 7.15 -4.04 -1.16
C THR A 114 6.24 -4.36 0.02
N VAL A 115 5.75 -5.60 0.08
CA VAL A 115 4.85 -6.12 1.13
C VAL A 115 3.73 -5.11 1.43
N THR A 116 3.70 -4.52 2.64
CA THR A 116 2.68 -3.54 3.05
C THR A 116 2.70 -2.23 2.24
N GLY A 117 3.78 -1.94 1.52
CA GLY A 117 3.89 -0.77 0.64
C GLY A 117 2.97 -0.79 -0.58
N ILE A 118 2.28 -1.90 -0.85
CA ILE A 118 1.28 -2.01 -1.93
C ILE A 118 -0.03 -1.29 -1.60
N VAL A 119 -0.34 -1.10 -0.32
CA VAL A 119 -1.63 -0.64 0.18
C VAL A 119 -2.14 0.65 -0.46
N PRO A 120 -1.32 1.73 -0.56
CA PRO A 120 -1.79 2.95 -1.22
C PRO A 120 -2.20 2.73 -2.68
N TYR A 121 -1.55 1.83 -3.38
CA TYR A 121 -1.85 1.53 -4.79
C TYR A 121 -3.15 0.77 -4.96
N VAL A 122 -3.42 -0.20 -4.06
CA VAL A 122 -4.71 -0.91 -4.03
C VAL A 122 -5.86 0.08 -3.87
N SER A 123 -5.76 1.00 -2.91
CA SER A 123 -6.75 2.06 -2.71
C SER A 123 -6.95 2.94 -3.94
N ILE A 124 -5.86 3.33 -4.60
CA ILE A 124 -5.88 4.15 -5.83
C ILE A 124 -6.59 3.38 -6.95
N LEU A 125 -6.22 2.13 -7.21
CA LEU A 125 -6.78 1.32 -8.28
C LEU A 125 -8.27 1.02 -8.05
N ARG A 126 -8.66 0.57 -6.85
CA ARG A 126 -10.07 0.34 -6.49
C ARG A 126 -10.91 1.59 -6.73
N SER A 127 -10.40 2.75 -6.31
CA SER A 127 -11.12 4.02 -6.48
C SER A 127 -11.18 4.47 -7.95
N HIS A 128 -10.10 4.25 -8.71
CA HIS A 128 -10.04 4.61 -10.13
C HIS A 128 -11.04 3.77 -10.94
N LEU A 129 -11.02 2.45 -10.77
CA LEU A 129 -11.93 1.52 -11.43
C LEU A 129 -13.40 1.79 -11.05
N TYR A 130 -13.68 2.08 -9.77
CA TYR A 130 -15.05 2.42 -9.33
C TYR A 130 -15.60 3.68 -10.00
N LYS A 131 -14.75 4.68 -10.25
CA LYS A 131 -15.16 5.92 -10.93
C LYS A 131 -15.35 5.74 -12.43
N GLY A 132 -14.74 4.71 -13.01
CA GLY A 132 -14.73 4.51 -14.46
C GLY A 132 -13.91 5.57 -15.21
N ASP A 133 -12.91 6.16 -14.55
CA ASP A 133 -12.02 7.14 -15.19
C ASP A 133 -11.15 6.43 -16.24
N GLU A 134 -10.96 7.07 -17.38
CA GLU A 134 -10.18 6.54 -18.51
C GLU A 134 -8.90 7.34 -18.76
N GLY A 135 -8.04 6.84 -19.65
CA GLY A 135 -6.84 7.55 -20.13
C GLY A 135 -5.60 7.38 -19.26
N HIS A 136 -5.69 6.66 -18.12
CA HIS A 136 -4.55 6.36 -17.27
C HIS A 136 -4.07 4.92 -17.44
N LYS A 137 -2.75 4.69 -17.28
CA LYS A 137 -2.12 3.37 -17.31
C LYS A 137 -1.30 3.16 -16.05
N PHE A 138 -1.44 1.98 -15.46
CA PHE A 138 -0.82 1.61 -14.19
C PHE A 138 0.10 0.39 -14.39
N TYR A 139 1.36 0.55 -14.03
CA TYR A 139 2.37 -0.51 -14.04
C TYR A 139 2.74 -0.81 -12.60
N VAL A 140 2.13 -1.85 -12.03
CA VAL A 140 2.18 -2.16 -10.60
C VAL A 140 3.17 -3.29 -10.36
N PHE A 141 4.21 -3.00 -9.60
CA PHE A 141 5.23 -3.96 -9.17
C PHE A 141 5.07 -4.22 -7.68
N LEU A 142 4.85 -5.47 -7.32
CA LEU A 142 4.79 -5.91 -5.93
C LEU A 142 5.93 -6.87 -5.63
N GLY A 143 6.85 -6.47 -4.75
CA GLY A 143 7.98 -7.30 -4.31
C GLY A 143 7.80 -7.81 -2.90
N ALA A 144 8.16 -9.07 -2.67
CA ALA A 144 8.27 -9.68 -1.35
C ALA A 144 9.48 -10.61 -1.26
N SER A 145 9.75 -11.16 -0.08
CA SER A 145 10.72 -12.25 0.05
C SER A 145 10.12 -13.57 -0.41
N TYR A 146 8.84 -13.79 -0.09
CA TYR A 146 8.12 -15.05 -0.31
C TYR A 146 6.76 -14.81 -0.96
N GLU A 147 6.24 -15.84 -1.66
CA GLU A 147 4.96 -15.78 -2.36
C GLU A 147 3.77 -15.53 -1.42
N ASP A 148 3.79 -16.09 -0.22
CA ASP A 148 2.75 -15.95 0.79
C ASP A 148 2.69 -14.55 1.45
N GLU A 149 3.67 -13.68 1.18
CA GLU A 149 3.68 -12.27 1.59
C GLU A 149 3.03 -11.34 0.52
N LEU A 150 2.73 -11.86 -0.68
CA LEU A 150 2.13 -11.10 -1.80
C LEU A 150 0.60 -10.98 -1.63
N THR A 151 0.16 -10.41 -0.53
CA THR A 151 -1.23 -10.45 -0.02
C THR A 151 -2.30 -10.02 -1.03
N TYR A 152 -2.05 -9.05 -1.88
CA TYR A 152 -3.00 -8.53 -2.87
C TYR A 152 -2.73 -9.05 -4.30
N ASP A 153 -1.90 -10.08 -4.46
CA ASP A 153 -1.49 -10.59 -5.76
C ASP A 153 -2.67 -11.05 -6.62
N LYS A 154 -3.58 -11.82 -6.02
CA LYS A 154 -4.76 -12.30 -6.74
C LYS A 154 -5.68 -11.16 -7.19
N GLU A 155 -5.96 -10.20 -6.30
CA GLU A 155 -6.82 -9.06 -6.62
C GLU A 155 -6.22 -8.19 -7.74
N LEU A 156 -4.92 -7.89 -7.64
CA LEU A 156 -4.21 -7.10 -8.65
C LEU A 156 -4.08 -7.83 -9.98
N GLN A 157 -3.91 -9.16 -9.95
CA GLN A 157 -3.91 -9.97 -11.15
C GLN A 157 -5.29 -10.02 -11.81
N ASP A 158 -6.36 -10.15 -11.00
CA ASP A 158 -7.73 -10.12 -11.51
C ASP A 158 -8.04 -8.76 -12.17
N MET A 159 -7.63 -7.64 -11.55
CA MET A 159 -7.73 -6.30 -12.15
C MET A 159 -6.95 -6.19 -13.47
N ALA A 160 -5.71 -6.70 -13.52
CA ALA A 160 -4.91 -6.68 -14.75
C ALA A 160 -5.51 -7.54 -15.86
N ASN A 161 -6.14 -8.67 -15.52
CA ASN A 161 -6.81 -9.53 -16.49
C ASN A 161 -8.10 -8.90 -17.04
N GLU A 162 -8.84 -8.16 -16.20
CA GLU A 162 -10.08 -7.48 -16.58
C GLU A 162 -9.81 -6.19 -17.38
N TYR A 163 -8.71 -5.48 -17.06
CA TYR A 163 -8.33 -4.20 -17.67
C TYR A 163 -6.90 -4.25 -18.27
N PRO A 164 -6.61 -5.16 -19.23
CA PRO A 164 -5.23 -5.40 -19.71
C PRO A 164 -4.60 -4.21 -20.44
N ASP A 165 -5.39 -3.32 -21.00
CA ASP A 165 -4.90 -2.09 -21.65
C ASP A 165 -4.59 -0.96 -20.65
N MET A 166 -5.06 -1.09 -19.41
CA MET A 166 -4.94 -0.09 -18.35
C MET A 166 -3.98 -0.51 -17.25
N ILE A 167 -4.00 -1.78 -16.83
CA ILE A 167 -3.27 -2.28 -15.66
C ILE A 167 -2.34 -3.41 -16.07
N SER A 168 -1.05 -3.23 -15.76
CA SER A 168 -0.04 -4.29 -15.82
C SER A 168 0.41 -4.61 -14.39
N PHE A 169 0.39 -5.88 -14.00
CA PHE A 169 0.80 -6.31 -12.66
C PHE A 169 1.97 -7.27 -12.73
N ILE A 170 3.02 -6.98 -11.99
CA ILE A 170 4.27 -7.73 -11.96
C ILE A 170 4.63 -8.06 -10.50
N PRO A 171 4.13 -9.20 -9.95
CA PRO A 171 4.59 -9.70 -8.66
C PRO A 171 5.97 -10.35 -8.79
N THR A 172 6.83 -10.18 -7.76
CA THR A 172 8.17 -10.74 -7.76
C THR A 172 8.60 -11.19 -6.37
N VAL A 173 9.34 -12.31 -6.29
CA VAL A 173 9.96 -12.77 -5.06
C VAL A 173 11.48 -12.62 -5.11
N SER A 174 12.08 -12.19 -3.99
CA SER A 174 13.52 -11.95 -3.93
C SER A 174 14.35 -13.17 -3.50
N ARG A 175 13.69 -14.26 -3.06
CA ARG A 175 14.34 -15.48 -2.56
C ARG A 175 13.83 -16.74 -3.28
N PRO A 176 13.92 -16.82 -4.63
CA PRO A 176 13.27 -17.85 -5.42
C PRO A 176 13.76 -19.27 -5.13
N SER A 177 14.97 -19.43 -4.57
CA SER A 177 15.55 -20.74 -4.26
C SER A 177 15.19 -21.29 -2.88
N GLU A 178 14.50 -20.52 -2.04
CA GLU A 178 14.08 -20.95 -0.72
C GLU A 178 12.78 -21.80 -0.78
N GLU A 179 12.62 -22.74 0.17
CA GLU A 179 11.53 -23.72 0.19
C GLU A 179 10.13 -23.07 0.14
N ARG A 180 9.94 -21.92 0.82
CA ARG A 180 8.69 -21.16 0.79
C ARG A 180 8.25 -20.69 -0.61
N ASN A 181 9.18 -20.65 -1.57
CA ASN A 181 8.94 -20.23 -2.95
C ASN A 181 8.99 -21.39 -3.95
N THR A 182 8.92 -22.66 -3.50
CA THR A 182 9.06 -23.84 -4.39
C THR A 182 8.04 -23.83 -5.53
N ASN A 183 6.84 -23.29 -5.30
CA ASN A 183 5.76 -23.24 -6.30
C ASN A 183 5.74 -21.94 -7.10
N TRP A 184 6.63 -21.00 -6.78
CA TRP A 184 6.69 -19.71 -7.47
C TRP A 184 7.19 -19.87 -8.91
N ASN A 185 6.43 -19.36 -9.87
CA ASN A 185 6.76 -19.38 -11.30
C ASN A 185 6.71 -18.00 -11.96
N GLY A 186 6.50 -16.94 -11.16
CA GLY A 186 6.50 -15.55 -11.61
C GLY A 186 7.88 -14.92 -11.69
N ALA A 187 7.95 -13.59 -11.72
CA ALA A 187 9.21 -12.85 -11.76
C ALA A 187 10.04 -13.08 -10.50
N THR A 188 11.37 -13.03 -10.64
CA THR A 188 12.32 -13.23 -9.55
C THR A 188 13.29 -12.06 -9.46
N GLY A 189 13.68 -11.71 -8.23
CA GLY A 189 14.55 -10.58 -7.92
C GLY A 189 13.84 -9.51 -7.10
N ARG A 190 14.61 -8.56 -6.61
CA ARG A 190 14.06 -7.41 -5.90
C ARG A 190 13.39 -6.44 -6.88
N VAL A 191 12.26 -5.87 -6.50
CA VAL A 191 11.48 -4.96 -7.34
C VAL A 191 12.32 -3.81 -7.93
N ASN A 192 13.24 -3.24 -7.13
CA ASN A 192 14.14 -2.17 -7.54
C ASN A 192 15.25 -2.61 -8.53
N THR A 193 15.39 -3.90 -8.76
CA THR A 193 16.40 -4.43 -9.72
C THR A 193 15.78 -4.88 -11.03
N ILE A 194 14.46 -5.15 -11.04
CA ILE A 194 13.80 -5.71 -12.23
C ILE A 194 12.91 -4.70 -12.97
N TYR A 195 12.39 -3.67 -12.30
CA TYR A 195 11.39 -2.76 -12.89
C TYR A 195 11.87 -2.07 -14.17
N GLU A 196 13.16 -1.69 -14.26
CA GLU A 196 13.71 -1.00 -15.42
C GLU A 196 13.60 -1.86 -16.68
N SER A 197 13.92 -3.15 -16.60
CA SER A 197 13.85 -4.07 -17.75
C SER A 197 12.42 -4.27 -18.28
N TYR A 198 11.42 -4.13 -17.41
CA TYR A 198 10.02 -4.16 -17.83
C TYR A 198 9.59 -2.86 -18.49
N LEU A 199 10.17 -1.72 -18.08
CA LEU A 199 9.84 -0.41 -18.64
C LEU A 199 10.57 -0.12 -19.95
N ASP A 200 11.76 -0.68 -20.16
CA ASP A 200 12.60 -0.45 -21.34
C ASP A 200 11.88 -0.74 -22.68
N GLY A 201 10.95 -1.70 -22.67
CA GLY A 201 10.17 -2.08 -23.85
C GLY A 201 8.89 -1.25 -24.08
N LEU A 202 8.55 -0.35 -23.15
CA LEU A 202 7.27 0.37 -23.17
C LEU A 202 7.32 1.78 -23.79
N ASP A 203 8.54 2.30 -24.02
CA ASP A 203 8.79 3.66 -24.60
C ASP A 203 7.95 4.76 -23.92
N LEU A 204 7.94 4.75 -22.56
CA LEU A 204 7.13 5.65 -21.75
C LEU A 204 7.65 7.10 -21.81
N PRO A 205 6.78 8.10 -22.08
CA PRO A 205 7.17 9.50 -22.09
C PRO A 205 7.45 9.97 -20.65
N LYS A 206 8.67 10.44 -20.37
CA LYS A 206 9.11 10.81 -19.00
C LYS A 206 8.35 12.01 -18.44
N ASP A 207 7.91 12.92 -19.28
CA ASP A 207 7.10 14.09 -18.92
C ASP A 207 5.65 13.75 -18.61
N ASP A 208 5.18 12.56 -19.03
CA ASP A 208 3.84 12.03 -18.77
C ASP A 208 3.84 10.77 -17.90
N THR A 209 4.96 10.47 -17.23
CA THR A 209 5.12 9.31 -16.37
C THR A 209 5.57 9.71 -14.97
N LEU A 210 4.91 9.18 -13.94
CA LEU A 210 5.31 9.35 -12.54
C LEU A 210 5.63 7.99 -11.91
N ILE A 211 6.81 7.89 -11.32
CA ILE A 211 7.24 6.72 -10.54
C ILE A 211 6.88 6.94 -9.07
N TYR A 212 6.14 6.00 -8.52
CA TYR A 212 5.74 5.95 -7.11
C TYR A 212 6.51 4.84 -6.40
N THR A 213 7.00 5.11 -5.20
CA THR A 213 7.65 4.09 -4.37
C THR A 213 7.11 4.11 -2.94
N CYS A 214 6.78 2.92 -2.41
CA CYS A 214 6.30 2.76 -1.06
C CYS A 214 6.73 1.39 -0.50
N GLY A 215 7.13 1.32 0.76
CA GLY A 215 7.55 0.09 1.43
C GLY A 215 8.99 0.18 1.95
N HIS A 216 9.81 -0.82 1.67
CA HIS A 216 11.16 -0.95 2.26
C HIS A 216 12.07 0.24 1.90
N PRO A 217 12.70 0.90 2.89
CA PRO A 217 13.52 2.10 2.67
C PRO A 217 14.63 1.93 1.65
N GLY A 218 15.33 0.78 1.67
CA GLY A 218 16.40 0.49 0.71
C GLY A 218 15.90 0.41 -0.74
N MET A 219 14.68 -0.09 -0.97
CA MET A 219 14.04 -0.09 -2.29
C MET A 219 13.77 1.34 -2.75
N ILE A 220 13.18 2.17 -1.89
CA ILE A 220 12.85 3.57 -2.19
C ILE A 220 14.11 4.37 -2.55
N VAL A 221 15.19 4.23 -1.75
CA VAL A 221 16.46 4.94 -1.97
C VAL A 221 17.10 4.52 -3.30
N ASP A 222 17.13 3.22 -3.60
CA ASP A 222 17.74 2.70 -4.83
C ASP A 222 16.98 3.15 -6.09
N VAL A 223 15.64 3.03 -6.08
CA VAL A 223 14.82 3.49 -7.22
C VAL A 223 14.97 4.99 -7.42
N ARG A 224 14.96 5.79 -6.35
CA ARG A 224 15.15 7.24 -6.44
C ARG A 224 16.51 7.59 -7.04
N ALA A 225 17.58 6.89 -6.59
CA ALA A 225 18.94 7.13 -7.06
C ALA A 225 19.12 6.85 -8.57
N LYS A 226 18.28 5.99 -9.14
CA LYS A 226 18.26 5.68 -10.57
C LYS A 226 17.30 6.58 -11.34
N ALA A 227 16.06 6.68 -10.88
CA ALA A 227 14.97 7.35 -11.59
C ALA A 227 15.19 8.86 -11.72
N VAL A 228 15.56 9.56 -10.63
CA VAL A 228 15.68 11.01 -10.62
C VAL A 228 16.80 11.51 -11.56
N PRO A 229 18.04 10.98 -11.52
CA PRO A 229 19.08 11.37 -12.49
C PRO A 229 18.74 11.00 -13.93
N ALA A 230 17.94 9.94 -14.15
CA ALA A 230 17.47 9.56 -15.48
C ALA A 230 16.35 10.48 -16.00
N GLY A 231 15.88 11.45 -15.22
CA GLY A 231 14.88 12.44 -15.61
C GLY A 231 13.43 12.01 -15.46
N TRP A 232 13.15 10.92 -14.71
CA TRP A 232 11.78 10.53 -14.37
C TRP A 232 11.19 11.42 -13.29
N GLN A 233 9.88 11.70 -13.37
CA GLN A 233 9.13 12.25 -12.24
C GLN A 233 9.02 11.17 -11.16
N PHE A 234 9.18 11.56 -9.90
CA PHE A 234 9.29 10.62 -8.79
C PHE A 234 8.55 11.11 -7.55
N THR A 235 7.87 10.21 -6.86
CA THR A 235 7.25 10.45 -5.55
C THR A 235 7.43 9.21 -4.65
N GLU A 236 7.49 9.45 -3.34
CA GLU A 236 7.71 8.37 -2.36
C GLU A 236 6.85 8.57 -1.11
N GLU A 237 6.49 7.46 -0.46
CA GLU A 237 5.91 7.45 0.88
C GLU A 237 6.82 6.63 1.80
N ARG A 238 7.25 7.23 2.91
CA ARG A 238 8.12 6.60 3.91
C ARG A 238 7.38 6.48 5.23
N PHE A 239 7.23 5.25 5.71
CA PHE A 239 6.62 4.97 7.02
C PHE A 239 7.64 4.90 8.17
N TRP A 240 8.92 4.82 7.83
CA TRP A 240 10.01 4.69 8.79
C TRP A 240 10.74 6.03 8.94
N LYS A 241 10.91 6.45 10.19
CA LYS A 241 11.89 7.49 10.48
C LYS A 241 13.25 6.79 10.68
N GLU A 242 14.26 7.29 10.00
CA GLU A 242 15.66 6.96 10.31
C GLU A 242 16.00 7.38 11.74
#